data_aae44ad327982dad98842feb07da791e
#
_entry.id   aae44ad327982dad98842feb07da791e
#
_cell.length_a   1.000
_cell.length_b   1.000
_cell.length_c   1.000
_cell.angle_alpha   90.00
_cell.angle_beta   90.00
_cell.angle_gamma   90.00
#
_symmetry.space_group_name_H-M   'P 1'
#
loop_
_entity.id
_entity.type
_entity.pdbx_description
1 polymer ?
#
loop_
_entity_poly.entity_id
_entity_poly.type
_entity_poly.pdbx_seq_one_letter_code
_entity_poly.pdbx_strand_id
1 'polypeptide(L)'
;MNLALFDLDNTLLDGDAETLWFEYLHQAGHLEGDFFGKLEEFTNDYDQEELDFSEYLNFILIPLKKWGPEKVKPWREQFLLEKIQPKLRYQNILHDHRRQGHVLVLITASHDFLAEPIGQMLEMDFTLSTRPEIIDGVSHY
;
A
#
# COMPACT_ATOMS: atom_id res chain seq x y z
N MET A 1 -2.96 -27.18 -9.70
CA MET A 1 -3.28 -25.89 -9.02
C MET A 1 -2.69 -24.76 -9.83
N ASN A 2 -3.49 -23.76 -10.17
CA ASN A 2 -3.02 -22.59 -10.91
C ASN A 2 -2.97 -21.38 -9.99
N LEU A 3 -1.88 -20.61 -10.07
CA LEU A 3 -1.72 -19.33 -9.39
C LEU A 3 -2.05 -18.20 -10.37
N ALA A 4 -2.82 -17.24 -9.92
CA ALA A 4 -3.04 -15.98 -10.62
C ALA A 4 -2.41 -14.85 -9.81
N LEU A 5 -1.35 -14.26 -10.36
CA LEU A 5 -0.55 -13.22 -9.70
C LEU A 5 -0.95 -11.85 -10.21
N PHE A 6 -1.20 -10.92 -9.30
CA PHE A 6 -1.64 -9.56 -9.62
C PHE A 6 -0.78 -8.52 -8.92
N ASP A 7 -0.39 -7.51 -9.66
CA ASP A 7 0.20 -6.29 -9.13
C ASP A 7 -0.90 -5.34 -8.62
N LEU A 8 -0.58 -4.47 -7.66
CA LEU A 8 -1.53 -3.53 -7.08
C LEU A 8 -1.46 -2.15 -7.73
N ASP A 9 -0.37 -1.42 -7.49
CA ASP A 9 -0.23 -0.02 -7.86
C ASP A 9 -0.26 0.17 -9.37
N ASN A 10 -1.16 1.04 -9.85
CA ASN A 10 -1.40 1.29 -11.28
C ASN A 10 -1.81 0.05 -12.08
N THR A 11 -2.22 -1.02 -11.42
CA THR A 11 -2.76 -2.24 -12.01
C THR A 11 -4.18 -2.48 -11.51
N LEU A 12 -4.37 -3.17 -10.37
CA LEU A 12 -5.69 -3.36 -9.76
C LEU A 12 -6.20 -2.09 -9.06
N LEU A 13 -5.31 -1.21 -8.69
CA LEU A 13 -5.60 0.10 -8.14
C LEU A 13 -5.28 1.16 -9.21
N ASP A 14 -6.23 2.04 -9.47
CA ASP A 14 -6.01 3.23 -10.31
C ASP A 14 -5.29 4.30 -9.47
N GLY A 15 -3.99 4.15 -9.33
CA GLY A 15 -3.12 5.01 -8.54
C GLY A 15 -2.08 4.21 -7.75
N ASP A 16 -1.30 4.92 -6.95
CA ASP A 16 -0.28 4.39 -6.06
C ASP A 16 -0.78 4.45 -4.61
N ALA A 17 -0.80 3.32 -3.92
CA ALA A 17 -1.36 3.22 -2.58
C ALA A 17 -0.64 4.11 -1.55
N GLU A 18 0.69 4.16 -1.59
CA GLU A 18 1.48 4.99 -0.67
C GLU A 18 1.25 6.48 -0.90
N THR A 19 1.23 6.91 -2.16
CA THR A 19 0.94 8.31 -2.54
C THR A 19 -0.45 8.71 -2.08
N LEU A 20 -1.47 7.91 -2.35
CA LEU A 20 -2.84 8.16 -1.93
C LEU A 20 -2.97 8.22 -0.41
N TRP A 21 -2.22 7.40 0.32
CA TRP A 21 -2.19 7.40 1.78
C TRP A 21 -1.62 8.70 2.35
N PHE A 22 -0.49 9.16 1.83
CA PHE A 22 0.12 10.43 2.25
C PHE A 22 -0.76 11.63 1.90
N GLU A 23 -1.40 11.63 0.72
CA GLU A 23 -2.38 12.66 0.35
C GLU A 23 -3.55 12.69 1.34
N TYR A 24 -4.11 11.54 1.68
CA TYR A 24 -5.19 11.43 2.64
C TYR A 24 -4.80 11.96 4.01
N LEU A 25 -3.66 11.56 4.54
CA LEU A 25 -3.16 12.02 5.84
C LEU A 25 -2.93 13.54 5.87
N HIS A 26 -2.43 14.10 4.78
CA HIS A 26 -2.25 15.53 4.63
C HIS A 26 -3.59 16.28 4.60
N GLN A 27 -4.52 15.84 3.78
CA GLN A 27 -5.87 16.43 3.67
C GLN A 27 -6.65 16.35 4.98
N ALA A 28 -6.46 15.30 5.74
CA ALA A 28 -7.08 15.12 7.06
C ALA A 28 -6.38 15.93 8.17
N GLY A 29 -5.28 16.64 7.86
CA GLY A 29 -4.52 17.43 8.83
C GLY A 29 -3.61 16.63 9.74
N HIS A 30 -3.32 15.35 9.40
CA HIS A 30 -2.45 14.50 10.20
C HIS A 30 -0.96 14.64 9.84
N LEU A 31 -0.64 15.09 8.63
CA LEU A 31 0.72 15.36 8.19
C LEU A 31 0.91 16.83 7.88
N GLU A 32 1.99 17.38 8.40
CA GLU A 32 2.47 18.74 8.10
C GLU A 32 3.83 18.64 7.40
N GLY A 33 4.12 19.60 6.52
CA GLY A 33 5.39 19.67 5.81
C GLY A 33 5.32 19.19 4.36
N ASP A 34 6.48 19.18 3.70
CA ASP A 34 6.60 18.83 2.28
C ASP A 34 6.83 17.34 2.08
N PHE A 35 5.84 16.53 2.40
CA PHE A 35 5.89 15.09 2.16
C PHE A 35 5.74 14.75 0.66
N PHE A 36 5.02 15.57 -0.09
CA PHE A 36 4.81 15.34 -1.52
C PHE A 36 6.07 15.58 -2.33
N GLY A 37 6.82 16.65 -2.02
CA GLY A 37 8.12 16.89 -2.66
C GLY A 37 9.07 15.72 -2.45
N LYS A 38 9.10 15.14 -1.26
CA LYS A 38 9.93 13.96 -0.97
C LYS A 38 9.46 12.71 -1.73
N LEU A 39 8.16 12.48 -1.82
CA LEU A 39 7.60 11.38 -2.63
C LEU A 39 7.95 11.55 -4.11
N GLU A 40 7.88 12.77 -4.62
CA GLU A 40 8.25 13.07 -6.00
C GLU A 40 9.75 12.81 -6.25
N GLU A 41 10.62 13.19 -5.32
CA GLU A 41 12.05 12.84 -5.37
C GLU A 41 12.25 11.33 -5.48
N PHE A 42 11.61 10.54 -4.63
CA PHE A 42 11.70 9.07 -4.68
C PHE A 42 11.16 8.49 -5.99
N THR A 43 10.10 9.06 -6.55
CA THR A 43 9.56 8.63 -7.84
C THR A 43 10.57 8.90 -8.96
N ASN A 44 11.19 10.08 -8.96
CA ASN A 44 12.22 10.45 -9.93
C ASN A 44 13.46 9.55 -9.81
N ASP A 45 13.90 9.25 -8.58
CA ASP A 45 15.03 8.34 -8.33
C ASP A 45 14.72 6.93 -8.82
N TYR A 46 13.49 6.45 -8.62
CA TYR A 46 13.02 5.17 -9.14
C TYR A 46 13.08 5.12 -10.67
N ASP A 47 12.59 6.16 -11.35
CA ASP A 47 12.58 6.24 -12.80
C ASP A 47 13.99 6.30 -13.40
N GLN A 48 14.98 6.79 -12.63
CA GLN A 48 16.38 6.86 -13.00
C GLN A 48 17.21 5.63 -12.52
N GLU A 49 16.56 4.65 -11.89
CA GLU A 49 17.21 3.47 -11.28
C GLU A 49 18.24 3.84 -10.20
N GLU A 50 18.05 4.99 -9.53
CA GLU A 50 18.92 5.51 -8.48
C GLU A 50 18.29 5.46 -7.08
N LEU A 51 17.12 4.83 -6.95
CA LEU A 51 16.36 4.78 -5.70
C LEU A 51 17.14 4.05 -4.60
N ASP A 52 17.40 4.75 -3.47
CA ASP A 52 17.73 4.10 -2.20
C ASP A 52 16.46 3.51 -1.60
N PHE A 53 16.27 2.21 -1.78
CA PHE A 53 15.05 1.52 -1.38
C PHE A 53 14.88 1.53 0.14
N SER A 54 15.97 1.43 0.89
CA SER A 54 15.94 1.49 2.36
C SER A 54 15.49 2.85 2.88
N GLU A 55 15.97 3.93 2.27
CA GLU A 55 15.55 5.30 2.61
C GLU A 55 14.06 5.51 2.31
N TYR A 56 13.62 5.07 1.14
CA TYR A 56 12.21 5.11 0.75
C TYR A 56 11.31 4.34 1.74
N LEU A 57 11.68 3.11 2.08
CA LEU A 57 10.90 2.29 3.01
C LEU A 57 10.82 2.93 4.39
N ASN A 58 11.90 3.52 4.89
CA ASN A 58 11.88 4.25 6.16
C ASN A 58 10.98 5.48 6.10
N PHE A 59 10.92 6.16 4.96
CA PHE A 59 10.05 7.31 4.75
C PHE A 59 8.57 6.93 4.82
N ILE A 60 8.16 5.87 4.12
CA ILE A 60 6.75 5.45 4.10
C ILE A 60 6.25 4.94 5.46
N LEU A 61 7.15 4.58 6.37
CA LEU A 61 6.81 4.16 7.74
C LEU A 61 6.63 5.33 8.72
N ILE A 62 6.90 6.57 8.31
CA ILE A 62 6.82 7.74 9.22
C ILE A 62 5.49 7.81 9.99
N PRO A 63 4.31 7.64 9.37
CA PRO A 63 3.06 7.68 10.12
C PRO A 63 2.98 6.63 11.24
N LEU A 64 3.41 5.41 10.95
CA LEU A 64 3.40 4.31 11.94
C LEU A 64 4.40 4.55 13.06
N LYS A 65 5.58 5.07 12.75
CA LYS A 65 6.61 5.40 13.73
C LYS A 65 6.19 6.55 14.63
N LYS A 66 5.52 7.57 14.06
CA LYS A 66 5.13 8.78 14.79
C LYS A 66 3.96 8.55 15.73
N TRP A 67 2.93 7.80 15.30
CA TRP A 67 1.68 7.65 16.07
C TRP A 67 1.41 6.24 16.56
N GLY A 68 2.09 5.24 16.02
CA GLY A 68 1.83 3.82 16.29
C GLY A 68 0.64 3.27 15.51
N PRO A 69 0.63 1.94 15.25
CA PRO A 69 -0.38 1.31 14.40
C PRO A 69 -1.81 1.42 14.97
N GLU A 70 -1.98 1.37 16.28
CA GLU A 70 -3.32 1.42 16.91
C GLU A 70 -4.00 2.79 16.70
N LYS A 71 -3.24 3.89 16.72
CA LYS A 71 -3.78 5.24 16.47
C LYS A 71 -4.07 5.47 14.99
N VAL A 72 -3.27 4.93 14.11
CA VAL A 72 -3.35 5.14 12.66
C VAL A 72 -4.40 4.21 12.02
N LYS A 73 -4.70 3.08 12.63
CA LYS A 73 -5.66 2.10 12.11
C LYS A 73 -7.05 2.67 11.78
N PRO A 74 -7.72 3.47 12.64
CA PRO A 74 -8.99 4.08 12.26
C PRO A 74 -8.90 5.01 11.05
N TRP A 75 -7.79 5.72 10.89
CA TRP A 75 -7.54 6.57 9.71
C TRP A 75 -7.39 5.71 8.45
N ARG A 76 -6.69 4.59 8.55
CA ARG A 76 -6.57 3.62 7.46
C ARG A 76 -7.92 3.06 7.03
N GLU A 77 -8.77 2.66 7.98
CA GLU A 77 -10.09 2.12 7.66
C GLU A 77 -10.93 3.12 6.84
N GLN A 78 -10.92 4.39 7.22
CA GLN A 78 -11.61 5.43 6.48
C GLN A 78 -10.96 5.71 5.13
N PHE A 79 -9.64 5.75 5.07
CA PHE A 79 -8.87 5.89 3.84
C PHE A 79 -9.21 4.78 2.82
N LEU A 80 -9.28 3.54 3.26
CA LEU A 80 -9.60 2.40 2.40
C LEU A 80 -10.98 2.55 1.76
N LEU A 81 -11.98 2.99 2.54
CA LEU A 81 -13.33 3.19 2.03
C LEU A 81 -13.45 4.39 1.09
N GLU A 82 -12.80 5.49 1.42
CA GLU A 82 -12.95 6.76 0.69
C GLU A 82 -12.03 6.87 -0.52
N LYS A 83 -10.82 6.34 -0.45
CA LYS A 83 -9.76 6.57 -1.45
C LYS A 83 -9.34 5.33 -2.22
N ILE A 84 -9.40 4.16 -1.64
CA ILE A 84 -8.96 2.92 -2.29
C ILE A 84 -10.13 2.22 -2.98
N GLN A 85 -11.21 1.94 -2.28
CA GLN A 85 -12.34 1.18 -2.82
C GLN A 85 -12.88 1.76 -4.15
N PRO A 86 -13.08 3.08 -4.30
CA PRO A 86 -13.57 3.65 -5.56
C PRO A 86 -12.57 3.54 -6.73
N LYS A 87 -11.30 3.28 -6.45
CA LYS A 87 -10.22 3.20 -7.43
C LYS A 87 -9.80 1.77 -7.76
N LEU A 88 -10.40 0.77 -7.13
CA LEU A 88 -10.17 -0.64 -7.47
C LEU A 88 -10.84 -0.97 -8.80
N ARG A 89 -10.11 -1.69 -9.66
CA ARG A 89 -10.55 -2.03 -11.02
C ARG A 89 -10.25 -3.48 -11.37
N TYR A 90 -10.77 -3.93 -12.51
CA TYR A 90 -10.60 -5.31 -13.02
C TYR A 90 -11.11 -6.41 -12.09
N GLN A 91 -12.07 -6.11 -11.22
CA GLN A 91 -12.63 -7.10 -10.28
C GLN A 91 -13.36 -8.26 -10.98
N ASN A 92 -13.85 -8.03 -12.19
CA ASN A 92 -14.42 -9.08 -13.06
C ASN A 92 -13.36 -10.13 -13.43
N ILE A 93 -12.12 -9.73 -13.69
CA ILE A 93 -11.01 -10.65 -13.99
C ILE A 93 -10.69 -11.50 -12.76
N LEU A 94 -10.63 -10.89 -11.58
CA LEU A 94 -10.43 -11.62 -10.32
C LEU A 94 -11.55 -12.63 -10.08
N HIS A 95 -12.79 -12.23 -10.34
CA HIS A 95 -13.95 -13.11 -10.20
C HIS A 95 -13.87 -14.32 -11.15
N ASP A 96 -13.47 -14.11 -12.41
CA ASP A 96 -13.31 -15.19 -13.39
C ASP A 96 -12.22 -16.18 -12.98
N HIS A 97 -11.08 -15.73 -12.49
CA HIS A 97 -10.05 -16.61 -11.95
C HIS A 97 -10.55 -17.41 -10.75
N ARG A 98 -11.28 -16.77 -9.86
CA ARG A 98 -11.86 -17.41 -8.67
C ARG A 98 -12.85 -18.51 -9.04
N ARG A 99 -13.70 -18.26 -10.04
CA ARG A 99 -14.63 -19.26 -10.57
C ARG A 99 -13.94 -20.47 -11.18
N GLN A 100 -12.73 -20.30 -11.71
CA GLN A 100 -11.92 -21.39 -12.27
C GLN A 100 -11.13 -22.16 -11.19
N GLY A 101 -11.27 -21.78 -9.92
CA GLY A 101 -10.56 -22.39 -8.80
C GLY A 101 -9.07 -22.03 -8.71
N HIS A 102 -8.65 -20.94 -9.36
CA HIS A 102 -7.30 -20.45 -9.25
C HIS A 102 -7.05 -19.81 -7.89
N VAL A 103 -5.82 -19.91 -7.40
CA VAL A 103 -5.35 -19.22 -6.20
C VAL A 103 -4.91 -17.82 -6.60
N LEU A 104 -5.55 -16.80 -6.00
CA LEU A 104 -5.26 -15.40 -6.29
C LEU A 104 -4.24 -14.84 -5.31
N VAL A 105 -3.17 -14.26 -5.85
CA VAL A 105 -2.08 -13.69 -5.07
C VAL A 105 -1.86 -12.24 -5.48
N LEU A 106 -1.93 -11.34 -4.50
CA LEU A 106 -1.54 -9.94 -4.68
C LEU A 106 -0.05 -9.81 -4.39
N ILE A 107 0.70 -9.18 -5.28
CA ILE A 107 2.12 -8.90 -5.10
C ILE A 107 2.33 -7.38 -5.21
N THR A 108 2.92 -6.78 -4.19
CA THR A 108 3.17 -5.33 -4.17
C THR A 108 4.39 -4.97 -3.34
N ALA A 109 5.08 -3.91 -3.72
CA ALA A 109 6.15 -3.32 -2.92
C ALA A 109 5.62 -2.41 -1.79
N SER A 110 4.34 -2.07 -1.78
CA SER A 110 3.70 -1.34 -0.67
C SER A 110 3.85 -2.09 0.64
N HIS A 111 3.94 -1.36 1.76
CA HIS A 111 4.07 -2.01 3.06
C HIS A 111 2.76 -2.68 3.51
N ASP A 112 2.90 -3.69 4.36
CA ASP A 112 1.82 -4.59 4.77
C ASP A 112 0.64 -3.88 5.43
N PHE A 113 0.89 -2.79 6.16
CA PHE A 113 -0.15 -2.00 6.81
C PHE A 113 -1.23 -1.51 5.82
N LEU A 114 -0.86 -1.20 4.57
CA LEU A 114 -1.81 -0.87 3.50
C LEU A 114 -2.18 -2.08 2.65
N ALA A 115 -1.21 -2.90 2.28
CA ALA A 115 -1.39 -3.98 1.32
C ALA A 115 -2.29 -5.11 1.84
N GLU A 116 -2.15 -5.52 3.10
CA GLU A 116 -2.95 -6.60 3.68
C GLU A 116 -4.46 -6.30 3.65
N PRO A 117 -4.94 -5.16 4.16
CA PRO A 117 -6.36 -4.87 4.08
C PRO A 117 -6.88 -4.69 2.66
N ILE A 118 -6.05 -4.17 1.74
CA ILE A 118 -6.42 -4.07 0.32
C ILE A 118 -6.57 -5.48 -0.29
N GLY A 119 -5.65 -6.39 0.01
CA GLY A 119 -5.74 -7.78 -0.39
C GLY A 119 -7.03 -8.45 0.11
N GLN A 120 -7.44 -8.16 1.34
CA GLN A 120 -8.72 -8.64 1.90
C GLN A 120 -9.93 -8.04 1.16
N MET A 121 -9.89 -6.75 0.83
CA MET A 121 -10.96 -6.09 0.04
C MET A 121 -11.11 -6.74 -1.35
N LEU A 122 -10.02 -7.17 -1.94
CA LEU A 122 -9.98 -7.86 -3.24
C LEU A 122 -10.22 -9.37 -3.13
N GLU A 123 -10.43 -9.89 -1.92
CA GLU A 123 -10.60 -11.31 -1.63
C GLU A 123 -9.46 -12.18 -2.17
N MET A 124 -8.22 -11.70 -2.01
CA MET A 124 -7.02 -12.45 -2.37
C MET A 124 -6.79 -13.59 -1.39
N ASP A 125 -6.32 -14.72 -1.89
CA ASP A 125 -5.93 -15.86 -1.05
C ASP A 125 -4.64 -15.56 -0.30
N PHE A 126 -3.71 -14.88 -0.95
CA PHE A 126 -2.43 -14.44 -0.36
C PHE A 126 -2.09 -13.01 -0.80
N THR A 127 -1.43 -12.30 0.09
CA THR A 127 -0.85 -10.98 -0.19
C THR A 127 0.64 -11.01 0.15
N LEU A 128 1.48 -10.76 -0.86
CA LEU A 128 2.92 -10.61 -0.71
C LEU A 128 3.26 -9.12 -0.78
N SER A 129 3.72 -8.59 0.33
CA SER A 129 3.99 -7.17 0.50
C SER A 129 5.32 -6.96 1.22
N THR A 130 5.75 -5.72 1.29
CA THR A 130 6.92 -5.36 2.10
C THR A 130 6.53 -5.36 3.57
N ARG A 131 7.23 -6.16 4.39
CA ARG A 131 6.97 -6.30 5.82
C ARG A 131 8.08 -5.67 6.62
N PRO A 132 7.80 -4.60 7.39
CA PRO A 132 8.78 -4.04 8.30
C PRO A 132 8.99 -4.96 9.50
N GLU A 133 10.21 -4.96 10.02
CA GLU A 133 10.51 -5.57 11.30
C GLU A 133 9.92 -4.72 12.43
N ILE A 134 9.40 -5.35 13.47
CA ILE A 134 8.88 -4.66 14.65
C ILE A 134 9.87 -4.85 15.79
N ILE A 135 10.48 -3.76 16.25
CA ILE A 135 11.40 -3.76 17.40
C ILE A 135 10.83 -2.80 18.47
N ASP A 136 10.60 -3.32 19.68
CA ASP A 136 10.02 -2.55 20.81
C ASP A 136 8.70 -1.81 20.42
N GLY A 137 7.88 -2.42 19.56
CA GLY A 137 6.63 -1.83 19.08
C GLY A 137 6.79 -0.79 17.99
N VAL A 138 7.99 -0.59 17.47
CA VAL A 138 8.31 0.36 16.39
C VAL A 138 8.67 -0.37 15.11
N SER A 139 8.11 0.07 13.99
CA SER A 139 8.38 -0.50 12.68
C SER A 139 9.73 -0.03 12.13
N HIS A 140 10.51 -0.96 11.62
CA HIS A 140 11.83 -0.75 11.01
C HIS A 140 11.99 -1.56 9.73
N TYR A 141 12.95 -1.18 8.93
CA TYR A 141 13.46 -1.98 7.83
C TYR A 141 14.91 -2.35 8.06
#